data_a41f61ec109b7dcf9b841524b92e617e
#
_entry.id   a41f61ec109b7dcf9b841524b92e617e
#
_cell.length_a   1.000
_cell.length_b   1.000
_cell.length_c   1.000
_cell.angle_alpha   90.00
_cell.angle_beta   90.00
_cell.angle_gamma   90.00
#
_symmetry.space_group_name_H-M   'P 1'
#
loop_
_entity.id
_entity.type
_entity.pdbx_description
1 polymer ?
#
loop_
_entity_poly.entity_id
_entity_poly.type
_entity_poly.pdbx_seq_one_letter_code
_entity_poly.pdbx_strand_id
1 'polypeptide(L)'
;MATADGSDDLIDSSVTETLKLLRQRLAMDVVFVSEFVDGQRVFRYVDAPGNKPAIPLGHSDPLEHTWCQRVVDGRLPQFIVDSGKLTDRGSLPAVPFPVGTYLSTPIFLTDGRVYGTLCCFSFSPNEQIHERDLKNLQMVAMLVAKKIGSIRTPRFAQTEPAALTLQPKW
;
A
#
# COMPACT_ATOMS: atom_id res chain seq x y z
N MET A 1 -10.65 -2.47 -26.42
CA MET A 1 -9.96 -1.33 -25.80
C MET A 1 -10.85 -0.65 -24.78
N ALA A 2 -11.97 -0.13 -25.22
CA ALA A 2 -12.88 0.57 -24.29
C ALA A 2 -13.34 -0.33 -23.17
N THR A 3 -13.53 -1.60 -23.46
CA THR A 3 -13.97 -2.54 -22.46
C THR A 3 -12.94 -2.71 -21.34
N ALA A 4 -11.68 -2.81 -21.73
CA ALA A 4 -10.62 -2.97 -20.75
C ALA A 4 -10.50 -1.73 -19.88
N ASP A 5 -10.62 -0.58 -20.48
CA ASP A 5 -10.54 0.67 -19.72
C ASP A 5 -11.67 0.76 -18.69
N GLY A 6 -12.89 0.39 -19.11
CA GLY A 6 -14.01 0.40 -18.18
C GLY A 6 -13.82 -0.57 -17.04
N SER A 7 -13.23 -1.72 -17.30
CA SER A 7 -12.96 -2.70 -16.26
C SER A 7 -11.92 -2.16 -15.26
N ASP A 8 -10.87 -1.55 -15.77
CA ASP A 8 -9.83 -0.98 -14.92
C ASP A 8 -10.41 0.14 -14.05
N ASP A 9 -11.27 0.98 -14.61
CA ASP A 9 -11.90 2.06 -13.85
C ASP A 9 -12.76 1.52 -12.72
N LEU A 10 -13.49 0.43 -12.98
CA LEU A 10 -14.31 -0.19 -11.94
C LEU A 10 -13.44 -0.76 -10.82
N ILE A 11 -12.32 -1.38 -11.17
CA ILE A 11 -11.42 -1.93 -10.17
C ILE A 11 -10.77 -0.81 -9.37
N ASP A 12 -10.35 0.26 -10.02
CA ASP A 12 -9.77 1.41 -9.33
C ASP A 12 -10.77 2.02 -8.36
N SER A 13 -12.03 2.16 -8.78
CA SER A 13 -13.08 2.67 -7.91
C SER A 13 -13.30 1.75 -6.71
N SER A 14 -13.25 0.44 -6.95
CA SER A 14 -13.44 -0.54 -5.89
C SER A 14 -12.31 -0.47 -4.87
N VAL A 15 -11.07 -0.32 -5.33
CA VAL A 15 -9.94 -0.17 -4.42
C VAL A 15 -10.10 1.11 -3.61
N THR A 16 -10.41 2.21 -4.28
CA THR A 16 -10.55 3.50 -3.61
C THR A 16 -11.64 3.45 -2.53
N GLU A 17 -12.77 2.84 -2.84
CA GLU A 17 -13.85 2.73 -1.87
C GLU A 17 -13.44 1.85 -0.69
N THR A 18 -12.73 0.76 -0.96
CA THR A 18 -12.22 -0.11 0.09
C THR A 18 -11.29 0.64 1.04
N LEU A 19 -10.40 1.45 0.49
CA LEU A 19 -9.48 2.23 1.31
C LEU A 19 -10.21 3.26 2.15
N LYS A 20 -11.21 3.91 1.57
CA LYS A 20 -11.99 4.89 2.30
C LYS A 20 -12.68 4.26 3.50
N LEU A 21 -13.30 3.11 3.31
CA LEU A 21 -13.97 2.41 4.40
C LEU A 21 -12.98 1.97 5.46
N LEU A 22 -11.82 1.48 5.04
CA LEU A 22 -10.78 1.08 5.98
C LEU A 22 -10.31 2.26 6.81
N ARG A 23 -10.02 3.40 6.17
CA ARG A 23 -9.57 4.58 6.88
C ARG A 23 -10.61 5.05 7.90
N GLN A 24 -11.89 5.09 7.49
CA GLN A 24 -12.95 5.51 8.37
C GLN A 24 -13.11 4.56 9.56
N ARG A 25 -13.04 3.27 9.30
CA ARG A 25 -13.20 2.27 10.35
C ARG A 25 -12.07 2.35 11.37
N LEU A 26 -10.85 2.60 10.92
CA LEU A 26 -9.70 2.71 11.81
C LEU A 26 -9.52 4.11 12.38
N ALA A 27 -10.32 5.08 11.92
CA ALA A 27 -10.22 6.48 12.36
C ALA A 27 -8.80 7.02 12.15
N MET A 28 -8.23 6.71 11.00
CA MET A 28 -6.90 7.20 10.64
C MET A 28 -7.03 8.41 9.73
N ASP A 29 -5.95 9.16 9.60
CA ASP A 29 -5.97 10.38 8.80
C ASP A 29 -5.67 10.11 7.33
N VAL A 30 -4.85 9.12 7.04
CA VAL A 30 -4.43 8.81 5.67
C VAL A 30 -4.33 7.32 5.48
N VAL A 31 -4.77 6.83 4.32
CA VAL A 31 -4.49 5.48 3.87
C VAL A 31 -4.01 5.55 2.43
N PHE A 32 -3.05 4.73 2.07
CA PHE A 32 -2.58 4.70 0.69
C PHE A 32 -2.10 3.32 0.29
N VAL A 33 -2.12 3.08 -1.02
CA VAL A 33 -1.47 1.93 -1.65
C VAL A 33 -0.32 2.48 -2.48
N SER A 34 0.86 1.94 -2.27
CA SER A 34 2.02 2.30 -3.06
C SER A 34 2.46 1.13 -3.91
N GLU A 35 3.09 1.44 -5.02
CA GLU A 35 3.71 0.43 -5.88
C GLU A 35 5.22 0.65 -5.90
N PHE A 36 5.96 -0.44 -5.78
CA PHE A 36 7.43 -0.41 -5.90
C PHE A 36 7.77 -0.74 -7.35
N VAL A 37 8.32 0.22 -8.05
CA VAL A 37 8.64 0.06 -9.46
C VAL A 37 9.90 0.85 -9.80
N ASP A 38 10.83 0.21 -10.47
CA ASP A 38 12.07 0.84 -10.95
C ASP A 38 12.83 1.57 -9.84
N GLY A 39 12.88 0.96 -8.65
CA GLY A 39 13.61 1.56 -7.54
C GLY A 39 12.89 2.70 -6.86
N GLN A 40 11.63 2.91 -7.19
CA GLN A 40 10.82 4.00 -6.65
C GLN A 40 9.59 3.46 -5.95
N ARG A 41 9.10 4.20 -4.95
CA ARG A 41 7.79 3.98 -4.37
C ARG A 41 6.84 5.02 -4.94
N VAL A 42 5.79 4.57 -5.60
CA VAL A 42 4.83 5.45 -6.26
C VAL A 42 3.49 5.32 -5.55
N PHE A 43 2.87 6.44 -5.21
CA PHE A 43 1.53 6.42 -4.60
C PHE A 43 0.49 6.19 -5.68
N ARG A 44 -0.18 5.03 -5.63
CA ARG A 44 -1.17 4.64 -6.64
C ARG A 44 -2.60 4.94 -6.22
N TYR A 45 -2.90 4.81 -4.93
CA TYR A 45 -4.23 5.11 -4.38
C TYR A 45 -4.02 5.81 -3.05
N VAL A 46 -4.76 6.89 -2.82
CA VAL A 46 -4.66 7.67 -1.59
C VAL A 46 -6.06 8.08 -1.17
N ASP A 47 -6.39 7.90 0.09
CA ASP A 47 -7.60 8.45 0.68
C ASP A 47 -7.21 9.24 1.92
N ALA A 48 -7.50 10.52 1.89
CA ALA A 48 -7.24 11.43 3.00
C ALA A 48 -8.32 12.50 2.96
N PRO A 49 -8.95 12.80 4.09
CA PRO A 49 -10.06 13.74 4.10
C PRO A 49 -9.58 15.18 3.97
N GLY A 50 -10.46 16.01 3.47
CA GLY A 50 -10.23 17.45 3.44
C GLY A 50 -9.30 17.88 2.34
N ASN A 51 -8.78 19.09 2.50
CA ASN A 51 -7.95 19.72 1.49
C ASN A 51 -6.47 19.62 1.81
N LYS A 52 -6.08 18.59 2.51
CA LYS A 52 -4.69 18.45 2.94
C LYS A 52 -3.99 17.45 2.06
N PRO A 53 -3.29 17.90 1.03
CA PRO A 53 -2.60 16.99 0.13
C PRO A 53 -1.28 16.53 0.75
N ALA A 54 -1.36 15.84 1.86
CA ALA A 54 -0.16 15.33 2.51
C ALA A 54 0.58 14.37 1.59
N ILE A 55 -0.18 13.63 0.77
CA ILE A 55 0.39 12.64 -0.12
C ILE A 55 -0.21 12.80 -1.50
N PRO A 56 0.52 13.40 -2.43
CA PRO A 56 0.01 13.60 -3.78
C PRO A 56 0.04 12.30 -4.59
N LEU A 57 -1.09 12.00 -5.21
CA LEU A 57 -1.21 10.81 -6.06
C LEU A 57 -0.21 10.87 -7.20
N GLY A 58 0.44 9.75 -7.46
CA GLY A 58 1.43 9.68 -8.53
C GLY A 58 2.82 10.12 -8.14
N HIS A 59 2.98 10.76 -6.98
CA HIS A 59 4.30 11.17 -6.51
C HIS A 59 5.15 9.94 -6.20
N SER A 60 6.45 10.04 -6.46
CA SER A 60 7.36 8.93 -6.21
C SER A 60 8.58 9.40 -5.44
N ASP A 61 9.15 8.47 -4.69
CA ASP A 61 10.38 8.67 -3.95
C ASP A 61 11.26 7.44 -4.13
N PRO A 62 12.59 7.60 -4.08
CA PRO A 62 13.48 6.44 -4.07
C PRO A 62 13.13 5.52 -2.92
N LEU A 63 13.12 4.22 -3.18
CA LEU A 63 12.74 3.23 -2.17
C LEU A 63 13.52 3.36 -0.87
N GLU A 64 14.82 3.60 -0.98
CA GLU A 64 15.67 3.69 0.21
C GLU A 64 15.33 4.89 1.10
N HIS A 65 14.58 5.86 0.57
CA HIS A 65 14.15 7.03 1.33
C HIS A 65 12.75 6.88 1.88
N THR A 66 12.21 5.66 1.93
CA THR A 66 10.84 5.44 2.37
C THR A 66 10.79 4.53 3.59
N TRP A 67 9.77 4.74 4.42
CA TRP A 67 9.45 3.81 5.49
C TRP A 67 8.90 2.51 4.92
N CYS A 68 8.19 2.58 3.79
CA CYS A 68 7.58 1.41 3.17
C CYS A 68 8.61 0.33 2.85
N GLN A 69 9.76 0.72 2.32
CA GLN A 69 10.81 -0.26 2.02
C GLN A 69 11.30 -0.93 3.30
N ARG A 70 11.41 -0.16 4.38
CA ARG A 70 11.88 -0.71 5.64
C ARG A 70 10.89 -1.69 6.26
N VAL A 71 9.60 -1.46 6.03
CA VAL A 71 8.59 -2.41 6.49
C VAL A 71 8.71 -3.70 5.69
N VAL A 72 8.86 -3.59 4.37
CA VAL A 72 8.93 -4.77 3.51
C VAL A 72 10.15 -5.62 3.83
N ASP A 73 11.30 -4.99 4.11
CA ASP A 73 12.52 -5.75 4.38
C ASP A 73 12.72 -6.07 5.88
N GLY A 74 11.74 -5.76 6.71
CA GLY A 74 11.76 -6.16 8.11
C GLY A 74 12.51 -5.25 9.04
N ARG A 75 13.04 -4.13 8.57
CA ARG A 75 13.76 -3.19 9.42
C ARG A 75 12.84 -2.30 10.25
N LEU A 76 11.57 -2.22 9.87
CA LEU A 76 10.58 -1.41 10.58
C LEU A 76 9.36 -2.28 10.82
N PRO A 77 8.79 -2.28 12.04
CA PRO A 77 7.60 -3.09 12.28
C PRO A 77 6.40 -2.59 11.52
N GLN A 78 5.45 -3.49 11.27
CA GLN A 78 4.23 -3.15 10.55
C GLN A 78 3.25 -2.33 11.38
N PHE A 79 3.40 -2.35 12.70
CA PHE A 79 2.53 -1.62 13.61
C PHE A 79 3.39 -0.79 14.56
N ILE A 80 3.21 0.51 14.53
CA ILE A 80 3.91 1.46 15.39
C ILE A 80 2.85 2.32 16.06
N VAL A 81 2.74 2.19 17.38
CA VAL A 81 1.72 2.94 18.13
C VAL A 81 2.02 4.43 18.12
N ASP A 82 3.28 4.78 18.27
CA ASP A 82 3.71 6.17 18.31
C ASP A 82 5.12 6.26 17.74
N SER A 83 5.22 6.75 16.51
CA SER A 83 6.51 6.81 15.84
C SER A 83 7.49 7.76 16.53
N GLY A 84 6.99 8.73 17.25
CA GLY A 84 7.85 9.65 17.99
C GLY A 84 8.61 8.99 19.12
N LYS A 85 8.18 7.81 19.55
CA LYS A 85 8.83 7.08 20.64
C LYS A 85 9.77 5.99 20.16
N LEU A 86 10.00 5.88 18.87
CA LEU A 86 10.95 4.91 18.34
C LEU A 86 12.37 5.31 18.76
N THR A 87 13.14 4.33 19.20
CA THR A 87 14.49 4.59 19.71
C THR A 87 15.44 5.06 18.60
N ASP A 88 15.23 4.58 17.40
CA ASP A 88 16.06 4.94 16.24
C ASP A 88 15.33 5.86 15.27
N ARG A 89 14.42 6.68 15.82
CA ARG A 89 13.62 7.59 15.01
C ARG A 89 14.48 8.46 14.09
N GLY A 90 15.65 8.88 14.59
CA GLY A 90 16.53 9.74 13.81
C GLY A 90 17.15 9.10 12.61
N SER A 91 17.15 7.75 12.53
CA SER A 91 17.70 7.05 11.38
C SER A 91 16.67 6.83 10.27
N LEU A 92 15.40 7.16 10.54
CA LEU A 92 14.34 7.01 9.56
C LEU A 92 14.34 8.20 8.60
N PRO A 93 13.96 7.97 7.35
CA PRO A 93 13.83 9.09 6.43
C PRO A 93 12.82 10.11 6.93
N ALA A 94 13.11 11.38 6.72
CA ALA A 94 12.18 12.43 7.07
C ALA A 94 10.98 12.38 6.14
N VAL A 95 9.80 12.72 6.67
CA VAL A 95 8.57 12.83 5.88
C VAL A 95 8.02 14.24 6.08
N PRO A 96 7.30 14.75 5.08
CA PRO A 96 6.83 16.16 5.14
C PRO A 96 5.55 16.34 5.94
N PHE A 97 5.22 15.39 6.81
CA PHE A 97 4.02 15.45 7.63
C PHE A 97 4.26 14.69 8.92
N PRO A 98 3.49 14.99 9.97
CA PRO A 98 3.64 14.24 11.21
C PRO A 98 3.07 12.84 11.06
N VAL A 99 3.69 11.88 11.73
CA VAL A 99 3.20 10.51 11.78
C VAL A 99 3.15 10.10 13.24
N GLY A 100 1.93 9.81 13.71
CA GLY A 100 1.74 9.28 15.06
C GLY A 100 1.69 7.76 15.02
N THR A 101 0.49 7.19 14.90
CA THR A 101 0.31 5.76 14.75
C THR A 101 0.47 5.38 13.29
N TYR A 102 1.14 4.28 13.03
CA TYR A 102 1.51 3.87 11.67
C TYR A 102 1.28 2.37 11.53
N LEU A 103 0.51 2.01 10.51
CA LEU A 103 0.29 0.61 10.12
C LEU A 103 0.70 0.48 8.67
N SER A 104 1.49 -0.54 8.37
CA SER A 104 1.91 -0.77 6.98
C SER A 104 2.17 -2.26 6.79
N THR A 105 1.76 -2.77 5.65
CA THR A 105 1.96 -4.18 5.33
C THR A 105 2.27 -4.34 3.86
N PRO A 106 3.12 -5.30 3.51
CA PRO A 106 3.39 -5.55 2.10
C PRO A 106 2.14 -6.05 1.38
N ILE A 107 2.05 -5.74 0.10
CA ILE A 107 1.03 -6.31 -0.79
C ILE A 107 1.75 -7.31 -1.68
N PHE A 108 1.38 -8.59 -1.54
CA PHE A 108 1.98 -9.66 -2.32
C PHE A 108 1.06 -10.04 -3.46
N LEU A 109 1.59 -10.07 -4.67
CA LEU A 109 0.87 -10.59 -5.82
C LEU A 109 0.80 -12.11 -5.75
N THR A 110 -0.04 -12.68 -6.60
CA THR A 110 -0.27 -14.13 -6.56
C THR A 110 0.98 -14.95 -6.83
N ASP A 111 1.95 -14.37 -7.55
CA ASP A 111 3.22 -15.04 -7.82
C ASP A 111 4.24 -14.86 -6.70
N GLY A 112 3.85 -14.22 -5.61
CA GLY A 112 4.72 -14.02 -4.45
C GLY A 112 5.56 -12.76 -4.49
N ARG A 113 5.56 -12.02 -5.59
CA ARG A 113 6.32 -10.78 -5.68
C ARG A 113 5.64 -9.69 -4.86
N VAL A 114 6.46 -8.79 -4.33
CA VAL A 114 5.94 -7.63 -3.62
C VAL A 114 5.52 -6.58 -4.65
N TYR A 115 4.24 -6.22 -4.63
CA TYR A 115 3.74 -5.11 -5.44
C TYR A 115 4.16 -3.78 -4.82
N GLY A 116 4.01 -3.67 -3.52
CA GLY A 116 4.27 -2.46 -2.75
C GLY A 116 3.69 -2.60 -1.36
N THR A 117 3.06 -1.55 -0.85
CA THR A 117 2.51 -1.57 0.52
C THR A 117 1.11 -0.98 0.57
N LEU A 118 0.34 -1.47 1.54
CA LEU A 118 -0.87 -0.82 2.01
C LEU A 118 -0.53 -0.21 3.36
N CYS A 119 -0.76 1.08 3.51
CA CYS A 119 -0.31 1.82 4.66
C CYS A 119 -1.39 2.77 5.13
N CYS A 120 -1.54 2.91 6.45
CA CYS A 120 -2.37 3.96 6.99
C CYS A 120 -1.68 4.56 8.22
N PHE A 121 -1.95 5.82 8.46
CA PHE A 121 -1.37 6.48 9.61
C PHE A 121 -2.23 7.64 10.08
N SER A 122 -2.00 8.05 11.32
CA SER A 122 -2.60 9.24 11.90
C SER A 122 -1.52 10.27 12.14
N PHE A 123 -1.90 11.54 12.12
CA PHE A 123 -0.94 12.61 12.37
C PHE A 123 -0.54 12.64 13.85
N SER A 124 -1.45 12.25 14.72
CA SER A 124 -1.19 12.13 16.15
C SER A 124 -1.37 10.68 16.56
N PRO A 125 -0.73 10.24 17.65
CA PRO A 125 -0.92 8.86 18.10
C PRO A 125 -2.39 8.55 18.35
N ASN A 126 -2.83 7.39 17.87
CA ASN A 126 -4.19 6.88 18.04
C ASN A 126 -4.13 5.63 18.90
N GLU A 127 -4.46 5.78 20.17
CA GLU A 127 -4.34 4.68 21.10
C GLU A 127 -5.46 3.65 21.01
N GLN A 128 -6.43 3.91 20.14
CA GLN A 128 -7.50 2.94 19.88
C GLN A 128 -7.08 1.83 18.93
N ILE A 129 -5.93 1.99 18.29
CA ILE A 129 -5.43 1.01 17.33
C ILE A 129 -4.72 -0.11 18.08
N HIS A 130 -5.03 -1.35 17.70
CA HIS A 130 -4.48 -2.53 18.35
C HIS A 130 -3.99 -3.52 17.30
N GLU A 131 -3.41 -4.61 17.76
CA GLU A 131 -2.86 -5.65 16.90
C GLU A 131 -3.89 -6.21 15.93
N ARG A 132 -5.14 -6.32 16.35
CA ARG A 132 -6.20 -6.82 15.48
C ARG A 132 -6.42 -5.91 14.26
N ASP A 133 -6.13 -4.63 14.41
CA ASP A 133 -6.29 -3.69 13.31
C ASP A 133 -5.22 -3.91 12.26
N LEU A 134 -4.03 -4.31 12.66
CA LEU A 134 -3.00 -4.71 11.72
C LEU A 134 -3.44 -5.96 10.95
N LYS A 135 -4.05 -6.92 11.63
CA LYS A 135 -4.55 -8.11 10.94
C LYS A 135 -5.62 -7.76 9.93
N ASN A 136 -6.50 -6.81 10.28
CA ASN A 136 -7.50 -6.33 9.33
C ASN A 136 -6.84 -5.66 8.13
N LEU A 137 -5.82 -4.87 8.37
CA LEU A 137 -5.06 -4.22 7.29
C LEU A 137 -4.45 -5.28 6.37
N GLN A 138 -3.88 -6.32 6.94
CA GLN A 138 -3.26 -7.40 6.17
C GLN A 138 -4.29 -8.12 5.31
N MET A 139 -5.50 -8.33 5.84
CA MET A 139 -6.58 -8.95 5.06
C MET A 139 -7.02 -8.05 3.91
N VAL A 140 -7.10 -6.76 4.16
CA VAL A 140 -7.44 -5.80 3.09
C VAL A 140 -6.34 -5.77 2.04
N ALA A 141 -5.08 -5.89 2.46
CA ALA A 141 -3.96 -5.95 1.53
C ALA A 141 -4.09 -7.14 0.59
N MET A 142 -4.54 -8.28 1.10
CA MET A 142 -4.78 -9.45 0.26
C MET A 142 -5.89 -9.22 -0.73
N LEU A 143 -6.96 -8.55 -0.30
CA LEU A 143 -8.07 -8.22 -1.17
C LEU A 143 -7.64 -7.24 -2.26
N VAL A 144 -6.88 -6.22 -1.88
CA VAL A 144 -6.36 -5.24 -2.84
C VAL A 144 -5.44 -5.93 -3.85
N ALA A 145 -4.61 -6.85 -3.37
CA ALA A 145 -3.72 -7.60 -4.27
C ALA A 145 -4.49 -8.35 -5.34
N LYS A 146 -5.61 -8.97 -4.97
CA LYS A 146 -6.44 -9.68 -5.93
C LYS A 146 -7.04 -8.73 -6.95
N LYS A 147 -7.50 -7.57 -6.50
CA LYS A 147 -8.08 -6.58 -7.42
C LYS A 147 -7.05 -6.05 -8.38
N ILE A 148 -5.87 -5.72 -7.88
CA ILE A 148 -4.78 -5.23 -8.74
C ILE A 148 -4.34 -6.33 -9.68
N GLY A 149 -4.23 -7.56 -9.20
CA GLY A 149 -3.85 -8.69 -10.02
C GLY A 149 -4.81 -8.95 -11.17
N SER A 150 -6.11 -8.66 -10.98
CA SER A 150 -7.08 -8.87 -12.04
C SER A 150 -6.91 -7.87 -13.18
N ILE A 151 -6.32 -6.70 -12.90
CA ILE A 151 -5.99 -5.76 -13.98
C ILE A 151 -4.82 -6.30 -14.78
N ARG A 152 -3.79 -6.78 -14.10
CA ARG A 152 -2.54 -7.17 -14.75
C ARG A 152 -2.60 -8.56 -15.37
N THR A 153 -3.19 -9.51 -14.65
CA THR A 153 -3.16 -10.92 -15.06
C THR A 153 -3.79 -11.17 -16.42
N PRO A 154 -4.98 -10.66 -16.72
CA PRO A 154 -5.57 -10.91 -18.04
C PRO A 154 -4.70 -10.38 -19.15
N ARG A 155 -4.16 -9.19 -18.99
CA ARG A 155 -3.32 -8.59 -20.01
C ARG A 155 -2.05 -9.38 -20.20
N PHE A 156 -1.44 -9.79 -19.10
CA PHE A 156 -0.21 -10.54 -19.12
C PHE A 156 -0.43 -11.93 -19.69
N ALA A 157 -1.52 -12.57 -19.33
CA ALA A 157 -1.85 -13.88 -19.84
C ALA A 157 -2.03 -13.87 -21.35
N GLN A 158 -2.54 -12.79 -21.87
CA GLN A 158 -2.74 -12.66 -23.32
C GLN A 158 -1.43 -12.50 -24.06
N THR A 159 -0.46 -11.83 -23.44
CA THR A 159 0.84 -11.62 -24.07
C THR A 159 1.77 -12.78 -23.86
N GLU A 160 1.47 -13.64 -22.92
CA GLU A 160 2.31 -14.78 -22.56
C GLU A 160 1.59 -16.08 -22.83
N PRO A 161 1.25 -16.34 -24.03
CA PRO A 161 0.51 -17.57 -24.33
C PRO A 161 1.42 -18.74 -24.00
N ALA A 162 1.11 -19.48 -23.07
CA ALA A 162 1.86 -20.66 -22.80
C ALA A 162 3.10 -20.46 -21.99
N ALA A 163 3.58 -19.37 -22.02
CA ALA A 163 4.75 -19.29 -21.25
C ALA A 163 4.52 -19.72 -19.86
N LEU A 164 4.49 -19.74 -19.82
CA LEU A 164 4.52 -19.94 -18.90
C LEU A 164 4.47 -20.86 -18.50
N THR A 165 4.73 -21.05 -19.05
CA THR A 165 4.76 -21.80 -18.77
C THR A 165 5.23 -22.35 -18.19
N LEU A 166 5.58 -21.97 -18.12
CA LEU A 166 5.80 -22.31 -17.69
C LEU A 166 6.43 -22.80 -17.15
N GLN A 167 6.79 -22.52 -16.96
CA GLN A 167 7.24 -22.70 -16.51
C GLN A 167 7.65 -23.13 -15.80
N PRO A 168 7.89 -23.40 -15.75
CA PRO A 168 8.25 -23.72 -15.01
C PRO A 168 8.75 -23.69 -14.28
N LYS A 169 8.87 -23.40 -14.20
CA LYS A 169 9.22 -23.33 -13.55
C LYS A 169 9.22 -23.48 -12.67
N TRP A 170 9.25 -23.17 -12.53
CA TRP A 170 9.07 -23.13 -11.66
C TRP A 170 9.22 -23.69 -11.07
#